data_f580ef7608ef3b2c0d8ed066a7610f6f
#
_entry.id   f580ef7608ef3b2c0d8ed066a7610f6f
#
_cell.length_a   1.000
_cell.length_b   1.000
_cell.length_c   1.000
_cell.angle_alpha   90.00
_cell.angle_beta   90.00
_cell.angle_gamma   90.00
#
_symmetry.space_group_name_H-M   'P 1'
#
loop_
_entity.id
_entity.type
_entity.pdbx_description
1 polymer ?
#
loop_
_entity_poly.entity_id
_entity_poly.type
_entity_poly.pdbx_seq_one_letter_code
_entity_poly.pdbx_strand_id
1 'polypeptide(L)'
;MLAMLSSSSAKYSKVVVTERTYACTDGVKLSTRHWSNDFESESNLRRTRKILCLHGWLDNSASFNRLAPCLLENLSLGSSSSDDTIKENVDIIPTEIVALDFPGHGLSSHKSVDGPPQLLAEYAYYAAELIEALQWGDNGSTANMVDGKTTHDNDTQQSETTINDNSGKESNKIILVGHSMGSGVAIVLCAAFPEWFSGLVLLEGGLVARSANDASRHVRSACQRRLRSNRTLFPNVNDGTSTSSSNTRAKVYSNLEAAIKARLSTTERMPGDQTLSYEAARDMVVRATLPANKNDNDNEAVVFRHDPRLQWPSLQYYTREQVKAFMRDVRTSTVPTCFLSAADGWPTDAWIESVVKDELQPVHLKRLSGSHHFHADPDTVGAVAREVVAFINELNS
;
A
#
# COMPACT_ATOMS: atom_id res chain seq x y z
N MET A 1 47.51 -26.51 22.46
CA MET A 1 46.78 -25.45 23.19
C MET A 1 46.09 -24.57 22.14
N LEU A 2 44.92 -25.03 21.64
CA LEU A 2 44.14 -24.30 20.63
C LEU A 2 43.15 -23.43 21.39
N ALA A 3 43.28 -22.12 21.22
CA ALA A 3 42.28 -21.16 21.71
C ALA A 3 41.07 -21.20 20.81
N MET A 4 39.92 -21.63 21.36
CA MET A 4 38.61 -21.49 20.73
C MET A 4 38.20 -20.02 20.77
N LEU A 5 38.17 -19.39 19.62
CA LEU A 5 37.49 -18.11 19.42
C LEU A 5 36.00 -18.40 19.38
N SER A 6 35.29 -18.04 20.44
CA SER A 6 33.83 -18.04 20.49
C SER A 6 33.36 -16.85 19.66
N SER A 7 32.88 -17.11 18.44
CA SER A 7 32.11 -16.15 17.67
C SER A 7 30.74 -16.00 18.34
N SER A 8 30.43 -14.84 18.90
CA SER A 8 29.08 -14.46 19.29
C SER A 8 28.26 -14.26 18.01
N SER A 9 27.57 -15.31 17.55
CA SER A 9 26.57 -15.18 16.50
C SER A 9 25.39 -14.39 17.06
N ALA A 10 25.25 -13.14 16.65
CA ALA A 10 23.99 -12.42 16.79
C ALA A 10 22.91 -13.31 16.14
N LYS A 11 21.91 -13.75 16.93
CA LYS A 11 20.75 -14.47 16.43
C LYS A 11 19.95 -13.53 15.56
N TYR A 12 20.21 -13.50 14.25
CA TYR A 12 19.31 -12.86 13.29
C TYR A 12 18.00 -13.65 13.31
N SER A 13 16.93 -13.01 13.76
CA SER A 13 15.60 -13.59 13.70
C SER A 13 15.22 -13.82 12.22
N LYS A 14 14.83 -15.03 11.89
CA LYS A 14 14.41 -15.39 10.53
C LYS A 14 13.15 -14.60 10.17
N VAL A 15 13.16 -13.91 9.03
CA VAL A 15 11.97 -13.25 8.50
C VAL A 15 10.97 -14.34 8.07
N VAL A 16 9.78 -14.33 8.66
CA VAL A 16 8.66 -15.21 8.31
C VAL A 16 7.77 -14.47 7.32
N VAL A 17 7.42 -15.14 6.22
CA VAL A 17 6.51 -14.60 5.20
C VAL A 17 5.28 -15.48 5.11
N THR A 18 4.09 -14.91 5.24
CA THR A 18 2.81 -15.62 5.13
C THR A 18 1.85 -14.88 4.20
N GLU A 19 0.93 -15.65 3.60
CA GLU A 19 -0.16 -15.11 2.78
C GLU A 19 -1.47 -15.31 3.55
N ARG A 20 -2.31 -14.28 3.57
CA ARG A 20 -3.65 -14.35 4.20
C ARG A 20 -4.70 -13.75 3.28
N THR A 21 -5.95 -14.14 3.50
CA THR A 21 -7.11 -13.62 2.75
C THR A 21 -8.18 -13.17 3.74
N TYR A 22 -8.73 -11.98 3.51
CA TYR A 22 -9.78 -11.37 4.32
C TYR A 22 -11.01 -11.14 3.45
N ALA A 23 -12.18 -11.45 3.97
CA ALA A 23 -13.45 -11.16 3.32
C ALA A 23 -13.93 -9.77 3.73
N CYS A 24 -14.25 -8.93 2.74
CA CYS A 24 -14.90 -7.64 2.96
C CYS A 24 -16.40 -7.78 3.08
N THR A 25 -17.06 -6.75 3.58
CA THR A 25 -18.52 -6.71 3.79
C THR A 25 -19.32 -6.83 2.50
N ASP A 26 -18.76 -6.41 1.36
CA ASP A 26 -19.35 -6.53 0.01
C ASP A 26 -19.03 -7.85 -0.70
N GLY A 27 -18.35 -8.79 -0.02
CA GLY A 27 -17.96 -10.09 -0.56
C GLY A 27 -16.66 -10.11 -1.36
N VAL A 28 -15.97 -8.98 -1.52
CA VAL A 28 -14.61 -8.92 -2.07
C VAL A 28 -13.66 -9.65 -1.12
N LYS A 29 -12.72 -10.41 -1.66
CA LYS A 29 -11.67 -11.07 -0.90
C LYS A 29 -10.35 -10.36 -1.15
N LEU A 30 -9.79 -9.79 -0.10
CA LEU A 30 -8.49 -9.12 -0.12
C LEU A 30 -7.39 -10.13 0.20
N SER A 31 -6.41 -10.24 -0.65
CA SER A 31 -5.19 -10.99 -0.38
C SER A 31 -4.12 -10.07 0.18
N THR A 32 -3.37 -10.57 1.14
CA THR A 32 -2.30 -9.83 1.80
C THR A 32 -1.06 -10.69 1.92
N ARG A 33 0.10 -10.05 1.91
CA ARG A 33 1.37 -10.65 2.26
C ARG A 33 1.87 -10.04 3.56
N HIS A 34 2.27 -10.90 4.50
CA HIS A 34 2.74 -10.53 5.81
C HIS A 34 4.21 -10.89 5.97
N TRP A 35 4.97 -10.00 6.57
CA TRP A 35 6.35 -10.24 7.01
C TRP A 35 6.44 -9.91 8.49
N SER A 36 7.09 -10.79 9.25
CA SER A 36 7.36 -10.58 10.67
C SER A 36 8.69 -11.19 11.05
N ASN A 37 9.28 -10.72 12.13
CA ASN A 37 10.38 -11.39 12.78
C ASN A 37 9.82 -12.52 13.65
N ASP A 38 10.53 -13.64 13.71
CA ASP A 38 10.18 -14.76 14.58
C ASP A 38 10.56 -14.40 16.02
N PHE A 39 9.55 -14.11 16.85
CA PHE A 39 9.72 -13.84 18.28
C PHE A 39 9.05 -14.93 19.08
N GLU A 40 9.86 -15.76 19.78
CA GLU A 40 9.39 -16.90 20.57
C GLU A 40 8.69 -16.54 21.89
N SER A 41 8.42 -15.27 22.23
CA SER A 41 7.84 -14.92 23.53
C SER A 41 6.48 -14.26 23.47
N GLU A 42 5.50 -14.86 24.14
CA GLU A 42 4.13 -14.34 24.31
C GLU A 42 4.07 -13.00 25.07
N SER A 43 5.12 -12.63 25.81
CA SER A 43 5.17 -11.39 26.59
C SER A 43 5.30 -10.12 25.74
N ASN A 44 5.73 -10.23 24.46
CA ASN A 44 5.98 -9.09 23.57
C ASN A 44 4.77 -8.68 22.70
N LEU A 45 3.64 -9.39 22.79
CA LEU A 45 2.43 -9.10 21.98
C LEU A 45 1.80 -7.73 22.26
N ARG A 46 2.13 -7.08 23.38
CA ARG A 46 1.52 -5.80 23.75
C ARG A 46 2.11 -4.58 23.05
N ARG A 47 3.24 -4.70 22.34
CA ARG A 47 3.95 -3.56 21.71
C ARG A 47 4.49 -3.90 20.33
N THR A 48 3.64 -4.46 19.46
CA THR A 48 4.04 -4.76 18.07
C THR A 48 3.88 -3.54 17.19
N ARG A 49 4.95 -3.12 16.49
CA ARG A 49 4.87 -2.08 15.46
C ARG A 49 4.14 -2.64 14.24
N LYS A 50 3.17 -1.88 13.76
CA LYS A 50 2.30 -2.23 12.64
C LYS A 50 2.61 -1.36 11.45
N ILE A 51 2.95 -1.95 10.29
CA ILE A 51 3.22 -1.24 9.05
C ILE A 51 2.30 -1.79 7.97
N LEU A 52 1.45 -0.93 7.38
CA LEU A 52 0.58 -1.28 6.26
C LEU A 52 1.13 -0.68 4.97
N CYS A 53 1.34 -1.52 3.96
CA CYS A 53 1.89 -1.15 2.66
C CYS A 53 0.83 -1.23 1.56
N LEU A 54 0.70 -0.17 0.76
CA LEU A 54 -0.26 0.02 -0.32
C LEU A 54 0.47 0.23 -1.65
N HIS A 55 0.24 -0.67 -2.62
CA HIS A 55 0.98 -0.71 -3.89
C HIS A 55 0.45 0.27 -4.96
N GLY A 56 1.21 0.44 -6.04
CA GLY A 56 0.88 1.25 -7.20
C GLY A 56 -0.16 0.61 -8.14
N TRP A 57 -0.65 1.38 -9.13
CA TRP A 57 -1.59 0.91 -10.13
C TRP A 57 -0.96 -0.21 -10.99
N LEU A 58 -1.70 -1.32 -11.15
CA LEU A 58 -1.29 -2.57 -11.83
C LEU A 58 -0.07 -3.27 -11.21
N ASP A 59 0.35 -2.86 -10.01
CA ASP A 59 1.28 -3.61 -9.17
C ASP A 59 0.51 -4.57 -8.24
N ASN A 60 1.17 -5.04 -7.21
CA ASN A 60 0.60 -5.88 -6.17
C ASN A 60 1.54 -5.87 -4.94
N SER A 61 1.18 -6.57 -3.89
CA SER A 61 1.95 -6.65 -2.64
C SER A 61 3.39 -7.13 -2.83
N ALA A 62 3.70 -7.86 -3.93
CA ALA A 62 5.08 -8.30 -4.20
C ALA A 62 6.03 -7.14 -4.57
N SER A 63 5.52 -5.92 -4.86
CA SER A 63 6.38 -4.74 -5.01
C SER A 63 7.14 -4.40 -3.73
N PHE A 64 6.68 -4.87 -2.57
CA PHE A 64 7.33 -4.70 -1.27
C PHE A 64 8.22 -5.88 -0.85
N ASN A 65 8.41 -6.89 -1.71
CA ASN A 65 9.19 -8.09 -1.37
C ASN A 65 10.62 -7.82 -0.91
N ARG A 66 11.21 -6.69 -1.32
CA ARG A 66 12.55 -6.28 -0.91
C ARG A 66 12.52 -5.24 0.20
N LEU A 67 11.60 -4.28 0.11
CA LEU A 67 11.52 -3.23 1.13
C LEU A 67 11.14 -3.80 2.50
N ALA A 68 10.13 -4.69 2.58
CA ALA A 68 9.66 -5.22 3.84
C ALA A 68 10.74 -5.98 4.64
N PRO A 69 11.50 -6.92 4.08
CA PRO A 69 12.63 -7.53 4.78
C PRO A 69 13.71 -6.52 5.20
N CYS A 70 14.07 -5.58 4.32
CA CYS A 70 15.05 -4.54 4.64
C CYS A 70 14.59 -3.66 5.83
N LEU A 71 13.30 -3.33 5.91
CA LEU A 71 12.75 -2.61 7.06
C LEU A 71 12.84 -3.44 8.34
N LEU A 72 12.44 -4.71 8.30
CA LEU A 72 12.51 -5.61 9.46
C LEU A 72 13.95 -5.76 9.98
N GLU A 73 14.91 -5.97 9.09
CA GLU A 73 16.32 -6.09 9.46
C GLU A 73 16.83 -4.82 10.13
N ASN A 74 16.61 -3.66 9.52
CA ASN A 74 17.14 -2.39 10.04
C ASN A 74 16.42 -1.94 11.33
N LEU A 75 15.11 -2.21 11.47
CA LEU A 75 14.37 -1.92 12.70
C LEU A 75 14.73 -2.85 13.87
N SER A 76 15.27 -4.06 13.57
CA SER A 76 15.75 -5.01 14.56
C SER A 76 17.15 -4.71 15.08
N LEU A 77 17.97 -4.00 14.29
CA LEU A 77 19.36 -3.71 14.67
C LEU A 77 19.47 -2.61 15.74
N GLY A 78 18.41 -1.84 16.00
CA GLY A 78 18.47 -0.65 16.84
C GLY A 78 19.43 0.40 16.26
N SER A 79 19.37 1.65 16.65
CA SER A 79 20.42 2.62 16.34
C SER A 79 21.66 2.28 17.18
N SER A 80 22.54 1.42 16.63
CA SER A 80 23.89 1.26 17.19
C SER A 80 24.62 2.58 17.01
N SER A 81 24.67 3.39 18.07
CA SER A 81 25.67 4.46 18.17
C SER A 81 27.04 3.80 18.04
N SER A 82 27.93 4.44 17.28
CA SER A 82 29.30 4.01 17.01
C SER A 82 30.21 4.02 18.27
N ASP A 83 29.65 3.96 19.45
CA ASP A 83 30.36 3.95 20.72
C ASP A 83 30.13 2.59 21.41
N ASP A 84 31.12 1.72 21.31
CA ASP A 84 31.14 0.32 21.78
C ASP A 84 31.05 0.16 23.31
N THR A 85 30.83 1.23 24.07
CA THR A 85 30.97 1.21 25.54
C THR A 85 29.65 1.09 26.32
N ILE A 86 28.49 1.21 25.68
CA ILE A 86 27.19 1.08 26.37
C ILE A 86 26.29 0.11 25.61
N LYS A 87 26.37 -1.18 25.91
CA LYS A 87 25.33 -2.17 25.56
C LYS A 87 24.16 -2.01 26.54
N GLU A 88 23.40 -0.94 26.42
CA GLU A 88 22.07 -0.91 27.00
C GLU A 88 21.17 -1.86 26.19
N ASN A 89 20.38 -2.66 26.89
CA ASN A 89 19.36 -3.52 26.30
C ASN A 89 18.35 -2.61 25.52
N VAL A 90 18.60 -2.40 24.22
CA VAL A 90 17.61 -1.77 23.35
C VAL A 90 16.50 -2.79 23.18
N ASP A 91 15.33 -2.52 23.77
CA ASP A 91 14.13 -3.34 23.59
C ASP A 91 13.77 -3.36 22.10
N ILE A 92 14.03 -4.50 21.45
CA ILE A 92 13.64 -4.70 20.05
C ILE A 92 12.11 -4.79 20.01
N ILE A 93 11.49 -3.79 19.38
CA ILE A 93 10.02 -3.78 19.20
C ILE A 93 9.67 -4.76 18.07
N PRO A 94 8.88 -5.82 18.36
CA PRO A 94 8.34 -6.69 17.32
C PRO A 94 7.69 -5.87 16.21
N THR A 95 7.88 -6.26 14.97
CA THR A 95 7.34 -5.53 13.82
C THR A 95 6.59 -6.50 12.91
N GLU A 96 5.35 -6.16 12.57
CA GLU A 96 4.56 -6.82 11.54
C GLU A 96 4.34 -5.85 10.38
N ILE A 97 4.69 -6.30 9.16
CA ILE A 97 4.49 -5.56 7.92
C ILE A 97 3.45 -6.31 7.09
N VAL A 98 2.39 -5.64 6.69
CA VAL A 98 1.33 -6.19 5.86
C VAL A 98 1.24 -5.40 4.56
N ALA A 99 1.33 -6.07 3.42
CA ALA A 99 1.07 -5.47 2.11
C ALA A 99 -0.22 -6.03 1.53
N LEU A 100 -1.14 -5.13 1.17
CA LEU A 100 -2.43 -5.43 0.58
C LEU A 100 -2.29 -5.60 -0.95
N ASP A 101 -2.97 -6.60 -1.54
CA ASP A 101 -3.36 -6.53 -2.95
C ASP A 101 -4.72 -5.82 -3.03
N PHE A 102 -4.80 -4.68 -3.68
CA PHE A 102 -6.08 -4.03 -3.92
C PHE A 102 -7.04 -4.89 -4.75
N PRO A 103 -8.37 -4.73 -4.64
CA PRO A 103 -9.32 -5.44 -5.48
C PRO A 103 -8.96 -5.36 -6.96
N GLY A 104 -9.03 -6.48 -7.65
CA GLY A 104 -8.66 -6.59 -9.06
C GLY A 104 -7.16 -6.70 -9.33
N HIS A 105 -6.29 -6.59 -8.33
CA HIS A 105 -4.84 -6.73 -8.42
C HIS A 105 -4.36 -7.99 -7.72
N GLY A 106 -3.16 -8.44 -8.08
CA GLY A 106 -2.46 -9.54 -7.41
C GLY A 106 -3.34 -10.77 -7.22
N LEU A 107 -3.49 -11.24 -5.98
CA LEU A 107 -4.31 -12.39 -5.63
C LEU A 107 -5.71 -12.02 -5.11
N SER A 108 -6.01 -10.74 -4.92
CA SER A 108 -7.33 -10.28 -4.52
C SER A 108 -8.38 -10.55 -5.60
N SER A 109 -9.63 -10.75 -5.17
CA SER A 109 -10.73 -10.97 -6.11
C SER A 109 -11.06 -9.71 -6.92
N HIS A 110 -11.67 -9.91 -8.08
CA HIS A 110 -12.27 -8.80 -8.82
C HIS A 110 -13.58 -8.38 -8.14
N LYS A 111 -13.95 -7.13 -8.32
CA LYS A 111 -15.30 -6.68 -7.99
C LYS A 111 -16.33 -7.33 -8.93
N SER A 112 -17.59 -7.37 -8.51
CA SER A 112 -18.69 -7.85 -9.36
C SER A 112 -18.67 -7.17 -10.74
N VAL A 113 -19.03 -7.92 -11.77
CA VAL A 113 -19.11 -7.40 -13.16
C VAL A 113 -20.12 -6.25 -13.25
N ASP A 114 -21.20 -6.33 -12.48
CA ASP A 114 -22.25 -5.30 -12.43
C ASP A 114 -21.89 -4.10 -11.55
N GLY A 115 -20.79 -4.21 -10.80
CA GLY A 115 -20.34 -3.14 -9.90
C GLY A 115 -19.66 -1.99 -10.66
N PRO A 116 -19.62 -0.79 -10.07
CA PRO A 116 -18.92 0.34 -10.65
C PRO A 116 -17.42 0.03 -10.75
N PRO A 117 -16.73 0.61 -11.75
CA PRO A 117 -15.26 0.54 -11.78
C PRO A 117 -14.69 1.28 -10.57
N GLN A 118 -13.56 0.79 -10.09
CA GLN A 118 -12.92 1.28 -8.88
C GLN A 118 -12.51 2.75 -9.02
N LEU A 119 -12.82 3.52 -7.97
CA LEU A 119 -12.32 4.88 -7.74
C LEU A 119 -11.23 4.84 -6.67
N LEU A 120 -10.39 5.87 -6.63
CA LEU A 120 -9.29 5.93 -5.65
C LEU A 120 -9.82 5.91 -4.20
N ALA A 121 -10.94 6.58 -3.92
CA ALA A 121 -11.58 6.56 -2.61
C ALA A 121 -12.08 5.16 -2.19
N GLU A 122 -12.49 4.31 -3.15
CA GLU A 122 -12.89 2.93 -2.83
C GLU A 122 -11.70 2.06 -2.41
N TYR A 123 -10.49 2.34 -2.91
CA TYR A 123 -9.29 1.65 -2.43
C TYR A 123 -8.98 2.03 -0.97
N ALA A 124 -9.25 3.28 -0.57
CA ALA A 124 -9.12 3.68 0.84
C ALA A 124 -10.14 2.94 1.73
N TYR A 125 -11.38 2.75 1.24
CA TYR A 125 -12.40 1.95 1.92
C TYR A 125 -11.94 0.48 2.11
N TYR A 126 -11.39 -0.18 1.08
CA TYR A 126 -10.88 -1.55 1.23
C TYR A 126 -9.65 -1.64 2.13
N ALA A 127 -8.82 -0.62 2.19
CA ALA A 127 -7.73 -0.57 3.15
C ALA A 127 -8.26 -0.41 4.59
N ALA A 128 -9.34 0.36 4.80
CA ALA A 128 -10.02 0.46 6.09
C ALA A 128 -10.65 -0.87 6.51
N GLU A 129 -11.37 -1.57 5.61
CA GLU A 129 -11.90 -2.92 5.86
C GLU A 129 -10.79 -3.90 6.30
N LEU A 130 -9.62 -3.82 5.67
CA LEU A 130 -8.48 -4.65 6.07
C LEU A 130 -7.97 -4.28 7.47
N ILE A 131 -7.84 -2.98 7.79
CA ILE A 131 -7.41 -2.51 9.11
C ILE A 131 -8.35 -3.01 10.20
N GLU A 132 -9.65 -2.98 9.97
CA GLU A 132 -10.65 -3.54 10.89
C GLU A 132 -10.52 -5.07 11.02
N ALA A 133 -10.38 -5.78 9.90
CA ALA A 133 -10.21 -7.23 9.90
C ALA A 133 -8.91 -7.69 10.59
N LEU A 134 -7.86 -6.87 10.56
CA LEU A 134 -6.61 -7.07 11.30
C LEU A 134 -6.72 -6.69 12.79
N GLN A 135 -7.82 -6.07 13.20
CA GLN A 135 -8.00 -5.47 14.53
C GLN A 135 -6.90 -4.43 14.85
N TRP A 136 -6.51 -3.66 13.85
CA TRP A 136 -5.48 -2.63 13.95
C TRP A 136 -6.06 -1.23 14.17
N GLY A 137 -7.35 -1.03 13.89
CA GLY A 137 -8.08 0.20 14.18
C GLY A 137 -8.32 0.37 15.69
N ASP A 138 -8.73 1.56 16.09
CA ASP A 138 -9.04 1.86 17.49
C ASP A 138 -10.34 1.11 17.88
N ASN A 139 -10.20 0.05 18.71
CA ASN A 139 -11.30 -0.83 19.13
C ASN A 139 -12.40 -0.12 19.96
N GLY A 140 -12.34 1.20 20.10
CA GLY A 140 -13.29 1.99 20.90
C GLY A 140 -14.42 2.66 20.12
N SER A 141 -14.32 2.79 18.77
CA SER A 141 -15.18 3.71 18.02
C SER A 141 -16.29 3.04 17.19
N THR A 142 -16.15 1.79 16.76
CA THR A 142 -17.12 1.18 15.82
C THR A 142 -18.35 0.55 16.51
N ALA A 143 -18.28 0.27 17.82
CA ALA A 143 -19.42 -0.29 18.57
C ALA A 143 -20.55 0.72 18.82
N ASN A 144 -20.34 2.02 18.64
CA ASN A 144 -21.32 3.08 18.97
C ASN A 144 -21.95 3.78 17.76
N MET A 145 -21.69 3.33 16.52
CA MET A 145 -22.31 3.92 15.32
C MET A 145 -23.60 3.25 14.84
N VAL A 146 -24.18 2.32 15.59
CA VAL A 146 -25.51 1.78 15.31
C VAL A 146 -26.43 2.29 16.42
N ASP A 147 -27.02 3.41 16.23
CA ASP A 147 -28.38 3.86 16.52
C ASP A 147 -28.43 5.37 16.77
N GLY A 148 -28.83 6.11 15.74
CA GLY A 148 -29.29 7.49 15.87
C GLY A 148 -30.64 7.54 16.59
N LYS A 149 -30.65 7.45 17.92
CA LYS A 149 -31.74 7.88 18.76
C LYS A 149 -31.23 8.85 19.81
N THR A 150 -31.38 10.13 19.52
CA THR A 150 -31.38 11.19 20.52
C THR A 150 -32.56 10.97 21.48
N THR A 151 -32.28 10.53 22.68
CA THR A 151 -33.17 10.71 23.82
C THR A 151 -32.47 11.64 24.82
N HIS A 152 -33.02 12.86 24.92
CA HIS A 152 -32.83 13.71 26.11
C HIS A 152 -33.48 12.96 27.26
N ASP A 153 -32.73 12.67 28.29
CA ASP A 153 -33.22 12.74 29.68
C ASP A 153 -32.05 12.81 30.67
N ASN A 154 -32.32 13.56 31.71
CA ASN A 154 -31.46 14.10 32.73
C ASN A 154 -31.01 13.10 33.80
N ASP A 155 -29.91 13.50 34.47
CA ASP A 155 -29.51 13.22 35.86
C ASP A 155 -29.22 11.79 36.30
N THR A 156 -27.95 11.48 36.48
CA THR A 156 -27.40 11.09 37.79
C THR A 156 -25.87 11.08 37.78
N GLN A 157 -25.24 11.87 38.65
CA GLN A 157 -23.82 11.87 38.96
C GLN A 157 -23.40 10.52 39.56
N GLN A 158 -22.49 9.79 38.93
CA GLN A 158 -21.57 8.90 39.62
C GLN A 158 -20.17 9.13 39.05
N SER A 159 -19.32 9.66 39.95
CA SER A 159 -17.90 9.90 39.74
C SER A 159 -17.15 8.54 39.72
N GLU A 160 -16.87 8.01 38.55
CA GLU A 160 -15.82 7.02 38.37
C GLU A 160 -14.54 7.75 37.94
N THR A 161 -13.56 7.73 38.82
CA THR A 161 -12.19 8.15 38.58
C THR A 161 -11.57 7.17 37.57
N THR A 162 -11.72 7.42 36.28
CA THR A 162 -10.92 6.77 35.22
C THR A 162 -9.50 7.30 35.31
N ILE A 163 -8.59 6.45 35.76
CA ILE A 163 -7.15 6.67 35.62
C ILE A 163 -6.90 6.70 34.12
N ASN A 164 -6.64 7.87 33.57
CA ASN A 164 -6.22 8.07 32.18
C ASN A 164 -4.80 7.48 32.02
N ASP A 165 -4.70 6.20 31.71
CA ASP A 165 -3.47 5.59 31.23
C ASP A 165 -3.32 5.88 29.72
N ASN A 166 -2.86 7.10 29.42
CA ASN A 166 -2.57 7.53 28.05
C ASN A 166 -1.34 6.83 27.44
N SER A 167 -0.53 6.12 28.23
CA SER A 167 0.71 5.48 27.76
C SER A 167 0.47 4.24 26.90
N GLY A 168 -0.72 3.63 26.96
CA GLY A 168 -1.09 2.46 26.18
C GLY A 168 -1.68 2.77 24.78
N LYS A 169 -2.16 3.99 24.53
CA LYS A 169 -2.85 4.35 23.28
C LYS A 169 -1.93 4.63 22.11
N GLU A 170 -0.73 5.17 22.33
CA GLU A 170 0.21 5.47 21.25
C GLU A 170 0.90 4.22 20.67
N SER A 171 1.06 3.16 21.45
CA SER A 171 1.77 1.95 21.03
C SER A 171 1.02 1.08 20.00
N ASN A 172 -0.21 1.41 19.65
CA ASN A 172 -1.07 0.58 18.79
C ASN A 172 -1.36 1.17 17.41
N LYS A 173 -0.84 2.36 17.12
CA LYS A 173 -1.07 3.04 15.84
C LYS A 173 -0.25 2.44 14.69
N ILE A 174 -0.74 2.64 13.48
CA ILE A 174 -0.20 2.07 12.25
C ILE A 174 0.75 3.08 11.58
N ILE A 175 1.85 2.59 11.02
CA ILE A 175 2.65 3.32 10.03
C ILE A 175 2.12 2.94 8.65
N LEU A 176 1.62 3.94 7.91
CA LEU A 176 1.05 3.72 6.59
C LEU A 176 2.08 4.04 5.51
N VAL A 177 2.37 3.09 4.63
CA VAL A 177 3.33 3.22 3.53
C VAL A 177 2.60 3.09 2.20
N GLY A 178 2.64 4.10 1.36
CA GLY A 178 2.03 4.06 0.03
C GLY A 178 3.07 4.25 -1.08
N HIS A 179 2.94 3.50 -2.18
CA HIS A 179 3.71 3.69 -3.40
C HIS A 179 2.80 4.14 -4.54
N SER A 180 3.20 5.18 -5.28
CA SER A 180 2.48 5.64 -6.49
C SER A 180 0.98 5.90 -6.22
N MET A 181 0.07 5.17 -6.86
CA MET A 181 -1.37 5.21 -6.57
C MET A 181 -1.65 4.93 -5.08
N GLY A 182 -0.93 3.97 -4.48
CA GLY A 182 -1.03 3.66 -3.06
C GLY A 182 -0.70 4.84 -2.15
N SER A 183 0.19 5.76 -2.56
CA SER A 183 0.42 7.03 -1.84
C SER A 183 -0.82 7.92 -1.86
N GLY A 184 -1.52 8.00 -2.99
CA GLY A 184 -2.79 8.74 -3.07
C GLY A 184 -3.87 8.13 -2.19
N VAL A 185 -3.98 6.79 -2.16
CA VAL A 185 -4.89 6.07 -1.26
C VAL A 185 -4.53 6.33 0.20
N ALA A 186 -3.23 6.29 0.52
CA ALA A 186 -2.73 6.54 1.88
C ALA A 186 -3.06 7.96 2.38
N ILE A 187 -2.93 8.98 1.53
CA ILE A 187 -3.32 10.36 1.86
C ILE A 187 -4.82 10.43 2.19
N VAL A 188 -5.68 9.85 1.34
CA VAL A 188 -7.14 9.88 1.55
C VAL A 188 -7.51 9.13 2.83
N LEU A 189 -6.95 7.96 3.05
CA LEU A 189 -7.21 7.14 4.23
C LEU A 189 -6.72 7.84 5.52
N CYS A 190 -5.51 8.40 5.51
CA CYS A 190 -4.94 9.12 6.64
C CYS A 190 -5.73 10.41 6.96
N ALA A 191 -6.20 11.14 5.95
CA ALA A 191 -7.06 12.30 6.16
C ALA A 191 -8.43 11.94 6.76
N ALA A 192 -8.97 10.75 6.41
CA ALA A 192 -10.27 10.28 6.89
C ALA A 192 -10.21 9.68 8.31
N PHE A 193 -9.12 9.00 8.68
CA PHE A 193 -8.93 8.28 9.95
C PHE A 193 -7.56 8.57 10.56
N PRO A 194 -7.23 9.83 10.84
CA PRO A 194 -5.89 10.19 11.32
C PRO A 194 -5.52 9.54 12.64
N GLU A 195 -6.51 9.22 13.49
CA GLU A 195 -6.32 8.57 14.78
C GLU A 195 -5.73 7.15 14.69
N TRP A 196 -5.84 6.49 13.53
CA TRP A 196 -5.28 5.15 13.34
C TRP A 196 -3.77 5.16 13.08
N PHE A 197 -3.20 6.31 12.70
CA PHE A 197 -1.85 6.38 12.18
C PHE A 197 -0.88 7.14 13.10
N SER A 198 0.32 6.58 13.27
CA SER A 198 1.45 7.24 13.92
C SER A 198 2.38 7.92 12.92
N GLY A 199 2.35 7.52 11.65
CA GLY A 199 3.17 8.10 10.59
C GLY A 199 2.71 7.70 9.21
N LEU A 200 2.99 8.56 8.23
CA LEU A 200 2.66 8.38 6.82
C LEU A 200 3.94 8.42 5.97
N VAL A 201 4.19 7.38 5.19
CA VAL A 201 5.31 7.30 4.25
C VAL A 201 4.78 7.25 2.82
N LEU A 202 5.18 8.21 2.00
CA LEU A 202 4.78 8.34 0.61
C LEU A 202 6.02 8.10 -0.29
N LEU A 203 5.94 7.06 -1.12
CA LEU A 203 7.00 6.64 -2.02
C LEU A 203 6.60 6.96 -3.45
N GLU A 204 7.25 7.94 -4.08
CA GLU A 204 7.10 8.30 -5.49
C GLU A 204 5.62 8.40 -5.93
N GLY A 205 4.81 9.12 -5.17
CA GLY A 205 3.38 9.21 -5.48
C GLY A 205 2.60 10.18 -4.62
N GLY A 206 1.34 10.35 -4.99
CA GLY A 206 0.41 11.22 -4.31
C GLY A 206 -0.92 11.30 -5.03
N LEU A 207 -1.73 12.30 -4.70
CA LEU A 207 -3.01 12.53 -5.34
C LEU A 207 -2.84 13.25 -6.69
N VAL A 208 -3.45 12.69 -7.73
CA VAL A 208 -3.51 13.32 -9.06
C VAL A 208 -4.70 14.25 -9.12
N ALA A 209 -4.44 15.54 -9.35
CA ALA A 209 -5.48 16.54 -9.55
C ALA A 209 -5.80 16.75 -11.04
N ARG A 210 -7.05 17.13 -11.31
CA ARG A 210 -7.49 17.65 -12.61
C ARG A 210 -8.14 19.02 -12.43
N SER A 211 -8.00 19.86 -13.47
CA SER A 211 -8.70 21.14 -13.47
C SER A 211 -10.21 20.92 -13.51
N ALA A 212 -10.96 21.62 -12.66
CA ALA A 212 -12.42 21.61 -12.69
C ALA A 212 -12.97 22.08 -14.06
N ASN A 213 -12.27 22.99 -14.75
CA ASN A 213 -12.64 23.49 -16.07
C ASN A 213 -12.56 22.41 -17.17
N ASP A 214 -11.82 21.32 -16.93
CA ASP A 214 -11.67 20.21 -17.86
C ASP A 214 -12.63 19.04 -17.59
N ALA A 215 -13.48 19.12 -16.58
CA ALA A 215 -14.27 18.00 -16.10
C ALA A 215 -15.14 17.35 -17.20
N SER A 216 -15.91 18.14 -17.96
CA SER A 216 -16.77 17.60 -19.02
C SER A 216 -15.97 17.00 -20.19
N ARG A 217 -14.88 17.66 -20.59
CA ARG A 217 -13.96 17.15 -21.62
C ARG A 217 -13.34 15.82 -21.18
N HIS A 218 -12.95 15.74 -19.91
CA HIS A 218 -12.37 14.56 -19.32
C HIS A 218 -13.37 13.39 -19.31
N VAL A 219 -14.60 13.61 -18.77
CA VAL A 219 -15.66 12.61 -18.75
C VAL A 219 -15.98 12.13 -20.17
N ARG A 220 -16.10 13.04 -21.15
CA ARG A 220 -16.31 12.67 -22.56
C ARG A 220 -15.22 11.74 -23.08
N SER A 221 -13.94 12.10 -22.87
CA SER A 221 -12.80 11.29 -23.30
C SER A 221 -12.81 9.91 -22.63
N ALA A 222 -13.06 9.88 -21.32
CA ALA A 222 -13.13 8.64 -20.56
C ALA A 222 -14.27 7.73 -21.04
N CYS A 223 -15.47 8.27 -21.25
CA CYS A 223 -16.60 7.53 -21.82
C CYS A 223 -16.27 6.96 -23.19
N GLN A 224 -15.71 7.77 -24.11
CA GLN A 224 -15.35 7.30 -25.44
C GLN A 224 -14.31 6.17 -25.42
N ARG A 225 -13.33 6.24 -24.53
CA ARG A 225 -12.32 5.19 -24.36
C ARG A 225 -12.93 3.91 -23.77
N ARG A 226 -13.78 4.04 -22.74
CA ARG A 226 -14.48 2.88 -22.14
C ARG A 226 -15.41 2.20 -23.15
N LEU A 227 -16.20 2.95 -23.91
CA LEU A 227 -17.06 2.39 -24.94
C LEU A 227 -16.28 1.59 -26.00
N ARG A 228 -15.11 2.07 -26.40
CA ARG A 228 -14.24 1.34 -27.31
C ARG A 228 -13.69 0.06 -26.67
N SER A 229 -13.18 0.18 -25.43
CA SER A 229 -12.62 -0.95 -24.68
C SER A 229 -13.69 -2.03 -24.40
N ASN A 230 -14.90 -1.64 -24.01
CA ASN A 230 -15.99 -2.57 -23.72
C ASN A 230 -16.40 -3.41 -24.93
N ARG A 231 -16.45 -2.82 -26.13
CA ARG A 231 -16.73 -3.57 -27.37
C ARG A 231 -15.68 -4.66 -27.63
N THR A 232 -14.45 -4.45 -27.19
CA THR A 232 -13.36 -5.42 -27.32
C THR A 232 -13.35 -6.44 -26.19
N LEU A 233 -13.61 -5.99 -24.95
CA LEU A 233 -13.54 -6.82 -23.76
C LEU A 233 -14.82 -7.65 -23.55
N PHE A 234 -15.97 -7.16 -23.99
CA PHE A 234 -17.29 -7.78 -23.82
C PHE A 234 -18.07 -7.82 -25.14
N PRO A 235 -17.60 -8.60 -26.16
CA PRO A 235 -18.21 -8.58 -27.49
C PRO A 235 -19.66 -9.08 -27.53
N ASN A 236 -20.07 -9.91 -26.57
CA ASN A 236 -21.36 -10.60 -26.60
C ASN A 236 -22.48 -9.90 -25.78
N VAL A 237 -22.24 -8.73 -25.17
CA VAL A 237 -23.27 -8.05 -24.37
C VAL A 237 -24.41 -7.50 -25.23
N ASN A 238 -24.20 -7.33 -26.55
CA ASN A 238 -25.19 -6.76 -27.46
C ASN A 238 -26.15 -7.79 -28.09
N ASP A 239 -25.89 -9.10 -27.96
CA ASP A 239 -26.68 -10.13 -28.69
C ASP A 239 -27.81 -10.76 -27.89
N GLY A 240 -28.08 -10.27 -26.66
CA GLY A 240 -29.20 -10.79 -25.83
C GLY A 240 -29.06 -12.27 -25.42
N THR A 241 -28.02 -12.94 -25.82
CA THR A 241 -27.69 -14.30 -25.39
C THR A 241 -26.77 -14.24 -24.19
N SER A 242 -27.37 -14.13 -23.01
CA SER A 242 -26.66 -14.18 -21.74
C SER A 242 -26.13 -15.60 -21.47
N THR A 243 -25.05 -15.98 -22.12
CA THR A 243 -24.21 -17.04 -21.62
C THR A 243 -23.05 -16.41 -20.84
N SER A 244 -23.05 -16.66 -19.56
CA SER A 244 -22.12 -16.16 -18.53
C SER A 244 -20.69 -16.68 -18.68
N SER A 245 -20.15 -16.74 -19.86
CA SER A 245 -18.72 -16.96 -20.09
C SER A 245 -18.11 -15.64 -20.53
N SER A 246 -17.49 -14.93 -19.60
CA SER A 246 -16.63 -13.76 -19.86
C SER A 246 -15.40 -14.20 -20.66
N ASN A 247 -15.55 -14.46 -21.95
CA ASN A 247 -14.46 -14.62 -22.88
C ASN A 247 -13.83 -13.25 -23.18
N THR A 248 -13.39 -12.53 -22.15
CA THR A 248 -12.35 -11.53 -22.32
C THR A 248 -11.12 -12.28 -22.81
N ARG A 249 -10.75 -12.09 -24.07
CA ARG A 249 -9.49 -12.63 -24.57
C ARG A 249 -8.35 -11.88 -23.88
N ALA A 250 -8.02 -12.31 -22.65
CA ALA A 250 -6.80 -11.89 -21.99
C ALA A 250 -5.62 -12.18 -22.91
N LYS A 251 -4.68 -11.25 -23.01
CA LYS A 251 -3.47 -11.47 -23.79
C LYS A 251 -2.71 -12.65 -23.18
N VAL A 252 -2.53 -13.70 -23.98
CA VAL A 252 -1.77 -14.88 -23.60
C VAL A 252 -0.29 -14.64 -23.92
N TYR A 253 0.57 -14.92 -22.97
CA TYR A 253 2.02 -14.91 -23.11
C TYR A 253 2.51 -16.36 -23.18
N SER A 254 3.48 -16.64 -24.04
CA SER A 254 3.97 -18.00 -24.25
C SER A 254 4.53 -18.65 -22.99
N ASN A 255 5.07 -17.87 -22.07
CA ASN A 255 5.58 -18.29 -20.78
C ASN A 255 5.73 -17.09 -19.84
N LEU A 256 6.12 -17.35 -18.58
CA LEU A 256 6.36 -16.32 -17.56
C LEU A 256 7.42 -15.30 -18.00
N GLU A 257 8.49 -15.74 -18.65
CA GLU A 257 9.56 -14.88 -19.15
C GLU A 257 9.05 -13.84 -20.18
N ALA A 258 8.17 -14.25 -21.07
CA ALA A 258 7.53 -13.35 -22.03
C ALA A 258 6.64 -12.29 -21.33
N ALA A 259 5.98 -12.68 -20.25
CA ALA A 259 5.18 -11.75 -19.44
C ALA A 259 6.08 -10.74 -18.68
N ILE A 260 7.21 -11.19 -18.13
CA ILE A 260 8.21 -10.31 -17.47
C ILE A 260 8.77 -9.31 -18.48
N LYS A 261 9.20 -9.74 -19.65
CA LYS A 261 9.69 -8.85 -20.73
C LYS A 261 8.64 -7.81 -21.15
N ALA A 262 7.37 -8.21 -21.20
CA ALA A 262 6.28 -7.29 -21.49
C ALA A 262 6.09 -6.23 -20.38
N ARG A 263 6.27 -6.61 -19.12
CA ARG A 263 6.23 -5.67 -17.97
C ARG A 263 7.38 -4.66 -18.06
N LEU A 264 8.61 -5.13 -18.29
CA LEU A 264 9.78 -4.28 -18.48
C LEU A 264 9.58 -3.28 -19.62
N SER A 265 9.22 -3.77 -20.81
CA SER A 265 8.93 -2.91 -21.98
C SER A 265 7.77 -1.93 -21.75
N THR A 266 6.83 -2.23 -20.86
CA THR A 266 5.77 -1.29 -20.49
C THR A 266 6.33 -0.17 -19.62
N THR A 267 7.22 -0.49 -18.70
CA THR A 267 7.88 0.50 -17.82
C THR A 267 8.71 1.48 -18.64
N GLU A 268 9.51 1.01 -19.59
CA GLU A 268 10.33 1.86 -20.48
C GLU A 268 9.51 2.86 -21.32
N ARG A 269 8.22 2.58 -21.55
CA ARG A 269 7.30 3.47 -22.29
C ARG A 269 6.57 4.47 -21.42
N MET A 270 6.75 4.41 -20.11
CA MET A 270 6.16 5.38 -19.19
C MET A 270 6.90 6.73 -19.28
N PRO A 271 6.25 7.85 -18.91
CA PRO A 271 6.89 9.14 -18.91
C PRO A 271 8.15 9.20 -18.04
N GLY A 272 9.21 9.87 -18.51
CA GLY A 272 10.51 9.90 -17.86
C GLY A 272 11.39 8.72 -18.25
N ASP A 273 12.60 8.65 -17.71
CA ASP A 273 13.56 7.57 -17.97
C ASP A 273 13.32 6.39 -17.02
N GLN A 274 12.13 5.78 -17.12
CA GLN A 274 11.71 4.74 -16.20
C GLN A 274 12.44 3.43 -16.45
N THR A 275 13.03 2.91 -15.39
CA THR A 275 13.65 1.59 -15.36
C THR A 275 12.97 0.71 -14.30
N LEU A 276 13.07 -0.58 -14.48
CA LEU A 276 12.64 -1.60 -13.52
C LEU A 276 13.58 -2.78 -13.65
N SER A 277 14.15 -3.27 -12.54
CA SER A 277 15.00 -4.45 -12.59
C SER A 277 14.21 -5.69 -12.99
N TYR A 278 14.91 -6.66 -13.58
CA TYR A 278 14.31 -7.95 -13.94
C TYR A 278 13.72 -8.64 -12.70
N GLU A 279 14.45 -8.59 -11.58
CA GLU A 279 14.07 -9.21 -10.31
C GLU A 279 12.79 -8.59 -9.73
N ALA A 280 12.68 -7.27 -9.75
CA ALA A 280 11.47 -6.58 -9.30
C ALA A 280 10.29 -6.87 -10.23
N ALA A 281 10.50 -6.83 -11.54
CA ALA A 281 9.48 -7.21 -12.52
C ALA A 281 9.01 -8.66 -12.32
N ARG A 282 9.96 -9.59 -12.14
CA ARG A 282 9.66 -11.00 -11.90
C ARG A 282 8.79 -11.20 -10.67
N ASP A 283 9.13 -10.59 -9.54
CA ASP A 283 8.37 -10.73 -8.29
C ASP A 283 6.90 -10.31 -8.49
N MET A 284 6.68 -9.15 -9.11
CA MET A 284 5.35 -8.64 -9.37
C MET A 284 4.59 -9.50 -10.39
N VAL A 285 5.25 -9.94 -11.48
CA VAL A 285 4.62 -10.73 -12.55
C VAL A 285 4.25 -12.12 -12.08
N VAL A 286 5.09 -12.79 -11.29
CA VAL A 286 4.77 -14.11 -10.70
C VAL A 286 3.46 -14.05 -9.92
N ARG A 287 3.27 -12.99 -9.10
CA ARG A 287 2.04 -12.80 -8.34
C ARG A 287 0.84 -12.37 -9.19
N ALA A 288 1.09 -11.72 -10.31
CA ALA A 288 0.07 -11.15 -11.20
C ALA A 288 -0.38 -12.09 -12.31
N THR A 289 0.17 -13.30 -12.44
CA THR A 289 -0.16 -14.21 -13.53
C THR A 289 -0.77 -15.52 -13.05
N LEU A 290 -1.42 -16.21 -13.97
CA LEU A 290 -1.92 -17.56 -13.80
C LEU A 290 -1.76 -18.34 -15.12
N PRO A 291 -1.75 -19.69 -15.09
CA PRO A 291 -1.71 -20.50 -16.30
C PRO A 291 -2.86 -20.17 -17.26
N ALA A 292 -2.56 -20.05 -18.56
CA ALA A 292 -3.56 -19.73 -19.58
C ALA A 292 -4.60 -20.85 -19.75
N ASN A 293 -4.15 -22.11 -19.63
CA ASN A 293 -5.00 -23.31 -19.71
C ASN A 293 -4.92 -24.08 -18.40
N LYS A 294 -6.05 -24.31 -17.75
CA LYS A 294 -6.12 -25.10 -16.50
C LYS A 294 -5.89 -26.60 -16.69
N ASN A 295 -6.03 -27.09 -17.91
CA ASN A 295 -6.07 -28.53 -18.23
C ASN A 295 -4.82 -29.05 -18.95
N ASP A 296 -3.82 -28.21 -19.21
CA ASP A 296 -2.67 -28.57 -20.02
C ASP A 296 -1.40 -28.38 -19.17
N ASN A 297 -0.93 -29.48 -18.56
CA ASN A 297 0.25 -29.45 -17.67
C ASN A 297 1.57 -29.16 -18.45
N ASP A 298 1.55 -29.21 -19.79
CA ASP A 298 2.71 -28.98 -20.65
C ASP A 298 2.74 -27.55 -21.22
N ASN A 299 1.73 -26.72 -20.95
CA ASN A 299 1.66 -25.38 -21.53
C ASN A 299 2.12 -24.33 -20.50
N GLU A 300 3.35 -23.82 -20.66
CA GLU A 300 3.93 -22.74 -19.85
C GLU A 300 3.26 -21.37 -20.06
N ALA A 301 2.25 -21.31 -20.95
CA ALA A 301 1.58 -20.08 -21.27
C ALA A 301 0.85 -19.47 -20.06
N VAL A 302 0.98 -18.16 -19.91
CA VAL A 302 0.40 -17.41 -18.80
C VAL A 302 -0.45 -16.23 -19.28
N VAL A 303 -1.39 -15.82 -18.43
CA VAL A 303 -2.19 -14.60 -18.58
C VAL A 303 -2.08 -13.76 -17.34
N PHE A 304 -2.12 -12.44 -17.49
CA PHE A 304 -2.30 -11.57 -16.33
C PHE A 304 -3.70 -11.74 -15.76
N ARG A 305 -3.77 -11.84 -14.44
CA ARG A 305 -5.01 -12.05 -13.70
C ARG A 305 -5.69 -10.77 -13.22
N HIS A 306 -5.07 -9.61 -13.43
CA HIS A 306 -5.67 -8.35 -13.02
C HIS A 306 -7.01 -8.10 -13.75
N ASP A 307 -7.91 -7.40 -13.09
CA ASP A 307 -9.19 -7.00 -13.68
C ASP A 307 -8.95 -6.07 -14.88
N PRO A 308 -9.39 -6.44 -16.10
CA PRO A 308 -9.19 -5.60 -17.28
C PRO A 308 -9.77 -4.19 -17.14
N ARG A 309 -10.78 -4.02 -16.29
CA ARG A 309 -11.42 -2.72 -16.01
C ARG A 309 -10.48 -1.73 -15.32
N LEU A 310 -9.40 -2.19 -14.69
CA LEU A 310 -8.37 -1.32 -14.11
C LEU A 310 -7.70 -0.42 -15.15
N GLN A 311 -7.68 -0.84 -16.40
CA GLN A 311 -7.13 -0.06 -17.53
C GLN A 311 -8.11 0.99 -18.08
N TRP A 312 -9.34 1.02 -17.57
CA TRP A 312 -10.29 2.04 -17.96
C TRP A 312 -9.90 3.39 -17.36
N PRO A 313 -10.01 4.47 -18.15
CA PRO A 313 -9.80 5.79 -17.56
C PRO A 313 -10.87 6.07 -16.50
N SER A 314 -10.46 6.66 -15.39
CA SER A 314 -11.40 7.09 -14.37
C SER A 314 -12.41 8.11 -14.95
N LEU A 315 -13.67 8.00 -14.55
CA LEU A 315 -14.69 9.01 -14.88
C LEU A 315 -14.63 10.20 -13.92
N GLN A 316 -13.99 10.03 -12.77
CA GLN A 316 -13.90 11.04 -11.73
C GLN A 316 -12.44 11.19 -11.29
N TYR A 317 -12.00 12.42 -11.10
CA TYR A 317 -10.74 12.79 -10.50
C TYR A 317 -10.98 13.85 -9.43
N TYR A 318 -10.07 13.94 -8.49
CA TYR A 318 -10.06 15.04 -7.53
C TYR A 318 -9.71 16.36 -8.24
N THR A 319 -10.37 17.43 -7.81
CA THR A 319 -9.97 18.80 -8.19
C THR A 319 -8.71 19.20 -7.42
N ARG A 320 -8.09 20.29 -7.85
CA ARG A 320 -6.92 20.85 -7.16
C ARG A 320 -7.25 21.24 -5.72
N GLU A 321 -8.44 21.77 -5.48
CA GLU A 321 -8.94 22.18 -4.17
C GLU A 321 -9.13 20.97 -3.23
N GLN A 322 -9.69 19.87 -3.74
CA GLN A 322 -9.85 18.63 -2.97
C GLN A 322 -8.49 18.02 -2.60
N VAL A 323 -7.53 18.00 -3.53
CA VAL A 323 -6.18 17.50 -3.25
C VAL A 323 -5.50 18.33 -2.17
N LYS A 324 -5.60 19.68 -2.24
CA LYS A 324 -5.09 20.57 -1.19
C LYS A 324 -5.77 20.30 0.16
N ALA A 325 -7.08 20.11 0.17
CA ALA A 325 -7.83 19.83 1.38
C ALA A 325 -7.33 18.54 2.06
N PHE A 326 -7.26 17.41 1.33
CA PHE A 326 -6.74 16.16 1.89
C PHE A 326 -5.32 16.30 2.45
N MET A 327 -4.41 16.96 1.73
CA MET A 327 -3.04 17.15 2.20
C MET A 327 -2.97 18.04 3.45
N ARG A 328 -3.79 19.08 3.51
CA ARG A 328 -3.92 19.95 4.68
C ARG A 328 -4.50 19.21 5.87
N ASP A 329 -5.52 18.37 5.66
CA ASP A 329 -6.14 17.56 6.71
C ASP A 329 -5.13 16.59 7.33
N VAL A 330 -4.30 15.91 6.51
CA VAL A 330 -3.19 15.10 7.01
C VAL A 330 -2.24 15.96 7.88
N ARG A 331 -1.80 17.10 7.38
CA ARG A 331 -0.89 17.98 8.13
C ARG A 331 -1.51 18.44 9.47
N THR A 332 -2.77 18.89 9.46
CA THR A 332 -3.44 19.41 10.64
C THR A 332 -3.81 18.33 11.65
N SER A 333 -3.90 17.08 11.23
CA SER A 333 -4.11 15.92 12.10
C SER A 333 -2.87 15.56 12.94
N THR A 334 -1.74 16.23 12.71
CA THR A 334 -0.46 15.98 13.39
C THR A 334 0.18 14.60 13.11
N VAL A 335 -0.26 13.88 12.09
CA VAL A 335 0.40 12.65 11.63
C VAL A 335 1.67 13.04 10.86
N PRO A 336 2.88 12.76 11.38
CA PRO A 336 4.11 13.08 10.68
C PRO A 336 4.17 12.38 9.33
N THR A 337 4.69 13.07 8.31
CA THR A 337 4.76 12.54 6.96
C THR A 337 6.20 12.51 6.44
N CYS A 338 6.62 11.38 5.89
CA CYS A 338 7.85 11.21 5.12
C CYS A 338 7.48 11.11 3.62
N PHE A 339 8.05 11.99 2.79
CA PHE A 339 7.85 11.96 1.34
C PHE A 339 9.19 11.69 0.65
N LEU A 340 9.30 10.54 -0.02
CA LEU A 340 10.48 10.14 -0.77
C LEU A 340 10.13 10.09 -2.27
N SER A 341 10.85 10.87 -3.07
CA SER A 341 10.74 10.85 -4.53
C SER A 341 11.98 10.22 -5.16
N ALA A 342 11.82 9.66 -6.34
CA ALA A 342 12.91 9.11 -7.14
C ALA A 342 13.54 10.19 -8.04
N ALA A 343 14.86 10.12 -8.27
CA ALA A 343 15.57 11.06 -9.13
C ALA A 343 15.11 10.96 -10.58
N ASP A 344 14.89 9.74 -11.05
CA ASP A 344 14.41 9.40 -12.39
C ASP A 344 12.95 8.92 -12.35
N GLY A 345 12.18 9.42 -11.37
CA GLY A 345 10.77 9.11 -11.18
C GLY A 345 9.87 9.74 -12.24
N TRP A 346 8.57 9.69 -12.02
CA TRP A 346 7.61 10.34 -12.90
C TRP A 346 7.83 11.84 -12.94
N PRO A 347 7.76 12.46 -14.12
CA PRO A 347 7.82 13.91 -14.23
C PRO A 347 6.75 14.57 -13.37
N THR A 348 7.18 15.34 -12.40
CA THR A 348 6.29 16.02 -11.46
C THR A 348 5.89 17.39 -12.03
N ASP A 349 4.61 17.71 -11.95
CA ASP A 349 4.09 19.04 -12.22
C ASP A 349 4.51 19.98 -11.07
N ALA A 350 5.02 21.17 -11.38
CA ALA A 350 5.41 22.18 -10.39
C ALA A 350 4.29 22.53 -9.40
N TRP A 351 3.03 22.39 -9.80
CA TRP A 351 1.90 22.55 -8.90
C TRP A 351 1.86 21.46 -7.82
N ILE A 352 2.10 20.19 -8.16
CA ILE A 352 2.17 19.08 -7.18
C ILE A 352 3.32 19.33 -6.20
N GLU A 353 4.49 19.75 -6.70
CA GLU A 353 5.62 20.05 -5.82
C GLU A 353 5.28 21.18 -4.83
N SER A 354 4.60 22.23 -5.30
CA SER A 354 4.16 23.32 -4.41
C SER A 354 3.16 22.82 -3.36
N VAL A 355 2.19 22.00 -3.74
CA VAL A 355 1.17 21.48 -2.83
C VAL A 355 1.78 20.55 -1.77
N VAL A 356 2.76 19.72 -2.12
CA VAL A 356 3.49 18.90 -1.15
C VAL A 356 4.23 19.78 -0.14
N LYS A 357 4.90 20.84 -0.60
CA LYS A 357 5.64 21.77 0.28
C LYS A 357 4.74 22.66 1.13
N ASP A 358 3.65 23.18 0.55
CA ASP A 358 2.83 24.21 1.18
C ASP A 358 1.67 23.66 1.99
N GLU A 359 1.04 22.55 1.53
CA GLU A 359 -0.16 22.00 2.17
C GLU A 359 0.16 20.76 3.03
N LEU A 360 0.96 19.79 2.51
CA LEU A 360 1.31 18.57 3.25
C LEU A 360 2.40 18.83 4.29
N GLN A 361 3.43 19.59 3.92
CA GLN A 361 4.58 19.95 4.78
C GLN A 361 5.24 18.72 5.44
N PRO A 362 5.74 17.75 4.67
CA PRO A 362 6.32 16.55 5.25
C PRO A 362 7.55 16.89 6.10
N VAL A 363 7.71 16.19 7.23
CA VAL A 363 8.88 16.37 8.12
C VAL A 363 10.15 15.82 7.48
N HIS A 364 10.01 14.78 6.62
CA HIS A 364 11.07 14.28 5.75
C HIS A 364 10.65 14.47 4.29
N LEU A 365 11.39 15.26 3.55
CA LEU A 365 11.22 15.46 2.11
C LEU A 365 12.57 15.20 1.42
N LYS A 366 12.72 14.04 0.76
CA LYS A 366 13.99 13.66 0.13
C LYS A 366 13.78 13.12 -1.28
N ARG A 367 14.80 13.32 -2.12
CA ARG A 367 14.89 12.76 -3.45
C ARG A 367 16.05 11.77 -3.49
N LEU A 368 15.78 10.52 -3.79
CA LEU A 368 16.73 9.41 -3.80
C LEU A 368 17.03 8.95 -5.21
N SER A 369 18.18 8.30 -5.41
CA SER A 369 18.51 7.68 -6.70
C SER A 369 17.50 6.59 -7.07
N GLY A 370 17.29 6.39 -8.36
CA GLY A 370 16.41 5.36 -8.91
C GLY A 370 15.20 5.92 -9.64
N SER A 371 14.40 5.03 -10.21
CA SER A 371 13.21 5.35 -10.97
C SER A 371 11.93 5.10 -10.14
N HIS A 372 10.77 5.14 -10.77
CA HIS A 372 9.46 5.04 -10.11
C HIS A 372 9.33 3.87 -9.11
N HIS A 373 9.97 2.73 -9.39
CA HIS A 373 9.93 1.55 -8.51
C HIS A 373 11.17 1.40 -7.61
N PHE A 374 11.84 2.49 -7.26
CA PHE A 374 13.07 2.51 -6.45
C PHE A 374 12.98 1.74 -5.12
N HIS A 375 11.78 1.55 -4.57
CA HIS A 375 11.52 0.75 -3.38
C HIS A 375 11.52 -0.77 -3.64
N ALA A 376 11.38 -1.18 -4.90
CA ALA A 376 11.34 -2.58 -5.32
C ALA A 376 12.66 -3.04 -5.95
N ASP A 377 13.50 -2.13 -6.46
CA ASP A 377 14.75 -2.46 -7.13
C ASP A 377 15.87 -2.81 -6.13
N PRO A 378 16.67 -3.87 -6.41
CA PRO A 378 17.75 -4.31 -5.52
C PRO A 378 18.78 -3.22 -5.22
N ASP A 379 19.10 -2.38 -6.23
CA ASP A 379 20.18 -1.38 -6.11
C ASP A 379 19.76 -0.14 -5.30
N THR A 380 18.47 0.13 -5.17
CA THR A 380 17.98 1.36 -4.54
C THR A 380 17.18 1.13 -3.26
N VAL A 381 16.61 -0.05 -3.07
CA VAL A 381 15.78 -0.39 -1.91
C VAL A 381 16.46 -0.14 -0.57
N GLY A 382 17.78 -0.38 -0.48
CA GLY A 382 18.56 -0.14 0.75
C GLY A 382 18.57 1.33 1.17
N ALA A 383 18.65 2.26 0.21
CA ALA A 383 18.58 3.69 0.49
C ALA A 383 17.17 4.09 0.96
N VAL A 384 16.13 3.58 0.29
CA VAL A 384 14.73 3.82 0.68
C VAL A 384 14.47 3.29 2.09
N ALA A 385 14.91 2.06 2.39
CA ALA A 385 14.74 1.45 3.71
C ALA A 385 15.40 2.28 4.83
N ARG A 386 16.63 2.76 4.62
CA ARG A 386 17.33 3.62 5.61
C ARG A 386 16.55 4.89 5.93
N GLU A 387 16.00 5.57 4.92
CA GLU A 387 15.23 6.80 5.14
C GLU A 387 13.90 6.52 5.85
N VAL A 388 13.22 5.45 5.49
CA VAL A 388 11.97 5.05 6.16
C VAL A 388 12.25 4.66 7.61
N VAL A 389 13.33 3.92 7.89
CA VAL A 389 13.72 3.53 9.25
C VAL A 389 14.12 4.75 10.09
N ALA A 390 14.86 5.70 9.50
CA ALA A 390 15.21 6.95 10.19
C ALA A 390 13.94 7.71 10.63
N PHE A 391 12.99 7.87 9.71
CA PHE A 391 11.70 8.47 10.02
C PHE A 391 10.94 7.70 11.11
N ILE A 392 10.86 6.36 11.02
CA ILE A 392 10.17 5.53 12.02
C ILE A 392 10.81 5.67 13.42
N ASN A 393 12.13 5.78 13.49
CA ASN A 393 12.83 5.94 14.77
C ASN A 393 12.53 7.32 15.40
N GLU A 394 12.39 8.36 14.60
CA GLU A 394 11.99 9.69 15.08
C GLU A 394 10.55 9.73 15.62
N LEU A 395 9.64 8.87 15.13
CA LEU A 395 8.28 8.75 15.68
C LEU A 395 8.26 8.19 17.11
N ASN A 396 9.32 7.53 17.54
CA ASN A 396 9.41 6.88 18.85
C ASN A 396 10.31 7.65 19.83
N SER A 397 10.94 8.76 19.40
CA SER A 397 11.73 9.65 20.23
C SER A 397 10.89 10.75 20.87
#